data_e306ec348888f9bd02652c9a87499e51
#
_entry.id   e306ec348888f9bd02652c9a87499e51
#
_cell.length_a   1.000
_cell.length_b   1.000
_cell.length_c   1.000
_cell.angle_alpha   90.00
_cell.angle_beta   90.00
_cell.angle_gamma   90.00
#
_symmetry.space_group_name_H-M   'P 1'
#
loop_
_entity.id
_entity.type
_entity.pdbx_description
1 polymer ?
#
loop_
_entity_poly.entity_id
_entity_poly.type
_entity_poly.pdbx_seq_one_letter_code
_entity_poly.pdbx_strand_id
1 'polypeptide(L)'
;MRLVARRVSDGSVLRLIKLWLRAPIVEVDKEGKGRIRPNRCGTPQGGVISPLLANLYLNGLDWAVNERVQGRPVLVRYADDFVILSAPGRGKELWERLRRWAQARGLKVNEEKTRLVDSRRGFNFLGFSVRWQPSRLSGRWYGHVEPSVKSRQRLRDSVRARLNHWTNWKSISEAVEDLNPLLRGWSGYFHFGQSSRVMGRLRSWVEDRMKRWLWRKHGCRRALWSDYPTVRLYARYGLWPMPLTAGWKK
;
A
#
# COMPACT_ATOMS: atom_id res chain seq x y z
N MET A 1 -18.69 21.88 3.55
CA MET A 1 -20.15 21.72 3.76
C MET A 1 -20.96 21.60 2.46
N ARG A 2 -20.79 22.50 1.47
CA ARG A 2 -21.59 22.45 0.20
C ARG A 2 -21.57 21.07 -0.50
N LEU A 3 -20.43 20.38 -0.57
CA LEU A 3 -20.30 19.06 -1.17
C LEU A 3 -20.99 17.96 -0.35
N VAL A 4 -20.96 18.08 0.98
CA VAL A 4 -21.65 17.15 1.89
C VAL A 4 -23.16 17.29 1.75
N ALA A 5 -23.67 18.52 1.74
CA ALA A 5 -25.10 18.81 1.60
C ALA A 5 -25.72 18.36 0.28
N ARG A 6 -24.91 18.08 -0.76
CA ARG A 6 -25.40 17.44 -2.00
C ARG A 6 -25.73 15.95 -1.85
N ARG A 7 -25.27 15.31 -0.78
CA ARG A 7 -25.40 13.86 -0.55
C ARG A 7 -26.18 13.52 0.72
N VAL A 8 -26.17 14.45 1.68
CA VAL A 8 -26.82 14.32 2.99
C VAL A 8 -27.87 15.42 3.10
N SER A 9 -29.14 15.01 3.19
CA SER A 9 -30.29 15.93 3.37
C SER A 9 -30.64 16.17 4.85
N ASP A 10 -30.22 15.29 5.75
CA ASP A 10 -30.49 15.40 7.18
C ASP A 10 -29.75 16.58 7.81
N GLY A 11 -30.48 17.54 8.32
CA GLY A 11 -29.95 18.75 8.94
C GLY A 11 -29.17 18.46 10.23
N SER A 12 -29.56 17.46 11.00
CA SER A 12 -28.88 17.06 12.25
C SER A 12 -27.50 16.50 11.96
N VAL A 13 -27.39 15.62 10.94
CA VAL A 13 -26.13 15.08 10.48
C VAL A 13 -25.22 16.18 9.91
N LEU A 14 -25.77 17.10 9.11
CA LEU A 14 -25.02 18.24 8.59
C LEU A 14 -24.50 19.15 9.71
N ARG A 15 -25.28 19.35 10.77
CA ARG A 15 -24.87 20.12 11.97
C ARG A 15 -23.72 19.43 12.68
N LEU A 16 -23.78 18.12 12.90
CA LEU A 16 -22.70 17.33 13.51
C LEU A 16 -21.40 17.44 12.71
N ILE A 17 -21.46 17.25 11.40
CA ILE A 17 -20.28 17.36 10.53
C ILE A 17 -19.69 18.78 10.60
N LYS A 18 -20.54 19.81 10.64
CA LYS A 18 -20.11 21.20 10.80
C LYS A 18 -19.41 21.44 12.14
N LEU A 19 -19.90 20.84 13.22
CA LEU A 19 -19.26 20.89 14.55
C LEU A 19 -17.88 20.23 14.52
N TRP A 20 -17.75 19.03 13.93
CA TRP A 20 -16.45 18.34 13.79
C TRP A 20 -15.44 19.15 12.96
N LEU A 21 -15.89 19.81 11.89
CA LEU A 21 -15.04 20.68 11.08
C LEU A 21 -14.57 21.95 11.81
N ARG A 22 -15.26 22.36 12.85
CA ARG A 22 -14.95 23.55 13.68
C ARG A 22 -14.29 23.18 15.00
N ALA A 23 -14.33 21.92 15.38
CA ALA A 23 -13.75 21.48 16.64
C ALA A 23 -12.27 21.89 16.74
N PRO A 24 -11.84 22.45 17.88
CA PRO A 24 -10.45 22.82 18.06
C PRO A 24 -9.55 21.59 18.04
N ILE A 25 -8.31 21.76 17.63
CA ILE A 25 -7.30 20.71 17.60
C ILE A 25 -6.49 20.81 18.89
N VAL A 26 -6.40 19.70 19.62
CA VAL A 26 -5.53 19.57 20.79
C VAL A 26 -4.24 18.89 20.33
N GLU A 27 -3.14 19.61 20.32
CA GLU A 27 -1.81 19.06 20.07
C GLU A 27 -1.15 18.77 21.42
N VAL A 28 -0.82 17.53 21.67
CA VAL A 28 -0.07 17.12 22.88
C VAL A 28 1.40 17.02 22.51
N ASP A 29 2.27 17.78 23.20
CA ASP A 29 3.70 17.70 23.00
C ASP A 29 4.29 16.43 23.64
N LYS A 30 5.60 16.22 23.44
CA LYS A 30 6.31 15.05 23.99
C LYS A 30 6.35 15.01 25.52
N GLU A 31 6.05 16.15 26.16
CA GLU A 31 6.02 16.35 27.61
C GLU A 31 4.60 16.22 28.19
N GLY A 32 3.61 15.90 27.36
CA GLY A 32 2.21 15.72 27.77
C GLY A 32 1.40 17.02 27.90
N LYS A 33 1.95 18.20 27.56
CA LYS A 33 1.23 19.46 27.60
C LYS A 33 0.37 19.64 26.35
N GLY A 34 -0.94 19.77 26.56
CA GLY A 34 -1.90 20.04 25.49
C GLY A 34 -1.94 21.51 25.09
N ARG A 35 -1.78 21.81 23.79
CA ARG A 35 -2.05 23.14 23.22
C ARG A 35 -3.31 23.09 22.39
N ILE A 36 -4.26 23.98 22.67
CA ILE A 36 -5.51 24.07 21.92
C ILE A 36 -5.32 25.10 20.79
N ARG A 37 -5.55 24.65 19.55
CA ARG A 37 -5.56 25.54 18.39
C ARG A 37 -6.93 25.54 17.71
N PRO A 38 -7.42 26.71 17.25
CA PRO A 38 -8.63 26.75 16.45
C PRO A 38 -8.42 26.03 15.12
N ASN A 39 -9.36 25.18 14.75
CA ASN A 39 -9.36 24.55 13.42
C ASN A 39 -9.91 25.55 12.38
N ARG A 40 -9.02 26.13 11.59
CA ARG A 40 -9.37 27.12 10.57
C ARG A 40 -9.64 26.49 9.19
N CYS A 41 -9.10 25.31 8.93
CA CYS A 41 -9.19 24.68 7.61
C CYS A 41 -9.05 23.15 7.70
N GLY A 42 -9.91 22.43 6.99
CA GLY A 42 -9.84 20.98 6.87
C GLY A 42 -10.30 20.22 8.10
N THR A 43 -9.77 19.04 8.29
CA THR A 43 -9.97 18.15 9.43
C THR A 43 -8.63 17.76 10.03
N PRO A 44 -8.56 17.55 11.36
CA PRO A 44 -7.32 17.12 11.99
C PRO A 44 -6.88 15.76 11.44
N GLN A 45 -5.58 15.55 11.37
CA GLN A 45 -4.99 14.29 10.97
C GLN A 45 -5.37 13.20 12.00
N GLY A 46 -5.86 12.05 11.52
CA GLY A 46 -6.37 10.97 12.38
C GLY A 46 -7.86 11.10 12.78
N GLY A 47 -8.56 12.15 12.37
CA GLY A 47 -10.01 12.25 12.58
C GLY A 47 -10.78 11.16 11.81
N VAL A 48 -11.72 10.48 12.48
CA VAL A 48 -12.48 9.34 11.91
C VAL A 48 -13.20 9.69 10.61
N ILE A 49 -13.76 10.89 10.51
CA ILE A 49 -14.50 11.36 9.32
C ILE A 49 -13.57 11.95 8.23
N SER A 50 -12.30 12.23 8.55
CA SER A 50 -11.37 12.91 7.64
C SER A 50 -11.21 12.18 6.29
N PRO A 51 -11.06 10.85 6.21
CA PRO A 51 -10.94 10.15 4.93
C PRO A 51 -12.18 10.27 4.04
N LEU A 52 -13.38 10.25 4.66
CA LEU A 52 -14.63 10.42 3.93
C LEU A 52 -14.75 11.82 3.35
N LEU A 53 -14.47 12.83 4.15
CA LEU A 53 -14.55 14.24 3.72
C LEU A 53 -13.47 14.56 2.66
N ALA A 54 -12.27 14.02 2.80
CA ALA A 54 -11.22 14.13 1.79
C ALA A 54 -11.64 13.49 0.46
N ASN A 55 -12.24 12.30 0.49
CA ASN A 55 -12.74 11.63 -0.70
C ASN A 55 -13.89 12.41 -1.37
N LEU A 56 -14.81 12.97 -0.60
CA LEU A 56 -15.86 13.85 -1.12
C LEU A 56 -15.27 15.12 -1.77
N TYR A 57 -14.23 15.69 -1.18
CA TYR A 57 -13.59 16.89 -1.70
C TYR A 57 -12.84 16.60 -3.01
N LEU A 58 -12.11 15.49 -3.06
CA LEU A 58 -11.30 15.07 -4.22
C LEU A 58 -12.14 14.42 -5.34
N ASN A 59 -13.39 14.04 -5.09
CA ASN A 59 -14.28 13.47 -6.10
C ASN A 59 -14.43 14.40 -7.34
N GLY A 60 -14.33 15.72 -7.12
CA GLY A 60 -14.34 16.67 -8.22
C GLY A 60 -13.12 16.54 -9.16
N LEU A 61 -11.98 16.05 -8.69
CA LEU A 61 -10.82 15.73 -9.51
C LEU A 61 -11.08 14.48 -10.36
N ASP A 62 -11.70 13.46 -9.75
CA ASP A 62 -12.04 12.22 -10.44
C ASP A 62 -12.92 12.50 -11.66
N TRP A 63 -13.91 13.36 -11.51
CA TRP A 63 -14.78 13.80 -12.63
C TRP A 63 -14.06 14.68 -13.65
N ALA A 64 -13.20 15.60 -13.21
CA ALA A 64 -12.49 16.51 -14.09
C ALA A 64 -11.47 15.81 -15.00
N VAL A 65 -10.96 14.65 -14.60
CA VAL A 65 -9.96 13.88 -15.36
C VAL A 65 -10.59 12.70 -16.10
N ASN A 66 -11.50 11.95 -15.44
CA ASN A 66 -12.08 10.71 -15.97
C ASN A 66 -13.32 10.95 -16.84
N GLU A 67 -13.28 11.90 -17.75
CA GLU A 67 -14.34 11.98 -18.76
C GLU A 67 -14.32 10.70 -19.64
N ARG A 68 -15.48 10.08 -19.82
CA ARG A 68 -15.66 8.80 -20.54
C ARG A 68 -15.48 8.92 -22.07
N VAL A 69 -14.35 9.41 -22.52
CA VAL A 69 -14.04 9.52 -23.95
C VAL A 69 -12.75 8.76 -24.25
N GLN A 70 -12.78 7.93 -25.27
CA GLN A 70 -11.64 7.12 -25.69
C GLN A 70 -10.41 7.98 -25.98
N GLY A 71 -9.24 7.57 -25.49
CA GLY A 71 -7.98 8.31 -25.64
C GLY A 71 -7.76 9.46 -24.63
N ARG A 72 -8.69 9.68 -23.70
CA ARG A 72 -8.51 10.66 -22.61
C ARG A 72 -7.68 10.12 -21.45
N PRO A 73 -7.11 11.01 -20.63
CA PRO A 73 -6.36 10.60 -19.45
C PRO A 73 -7.27 9.86 -18.46
N VAL A 74 -6.70 8.89 -17.75
CA VAL A 74 -7.38 8.12 -16.72
C VAL A 74 -6.70 8.39 -15.38
N LEU A 75 -7.47 8.87 -14.42
CA LEU A 75 -7.06 9.03 -13.03
C LEU A 75 -7.39 7.77 -12.25
N VAL A 76 -6.40 7.19 -11.60
CA VAL A 76 -6.55 6.14 -10.60
C VAL A 76 -6.14 6.73 -9.26
N ARG A 77 -7.08 6.84 -8.31
CA ARG A 77 -6.86 7.48 -7.01
C ARG A 77 -7.20 6.55 -5.86
N TYR A 78 -6.36 6.60 -4.83
CA TYR A 78 -6.61 5.99 -3.53
C TYR A 78 -6.30 7.03 -2.44
N ALA A 79 -7.33 7.53 -1.79
CA ALA A 79 -7.27 8.67 -0.88
C ALA A 79 -6.63 9.91 -1.54
N ASP A 80 -5.49 10.35 -1.06
CA ASP A 80 -4.68 11.46 -1.58
C ASP A 80 -3.60 11.01 -2.60
N ASP A 81 -3.29 9.71 -2.65
CA ASP A 81 -2.37 9.16 -3.63
C ASP A 81 -3.08 8.89 -4.96
N PHE A 82 -2.51 9.33 -6.07
CA PHE A 82 -3.09 9.09 -7.39
C PHE A 82 -2.06 9.01 -8.52
N VAL A 83 -2.47 8.39 -9.61
CA VAL A 83 -1.74 8.32 -10.87
C VAL A 83 -2.67 8.77 -12.00
N ILE A 84 -2.17 9.59 -12.90
CA ILE A 84 -2.87 9.96 -14.14
C ILE A 84 -2.14 9.29 -15.31
N LEU A 85 -2.83 8.37 -15.98
CA LEU A 85 -2.35 7.72 -17.18
C LEU A 85 -2.80 8.52 -18.39
N SER A 86 -1.91 8.82 -19.33
CA SER A 86 -2.22 9.60 -20.52
C SER A 86 -1.45 9.13 -21.73
N ALA A 87 -1.87 9.57 -22.90
CA ALA A 87 -1.11 9.40 -24.13
C ALA A 87 0.27 10.10 -24.02
N PRO A 88 1.29 9.60 -24.74
CA PRO A 88 2.61 10.22 -24.76
C PRO A 88 2.54 11.71 -25.14
N GLY A 89 3.42 12.51 -24.52
CA GLY A 89 3.52 13.95 -24.79
C GLY A 89 2.55 14.84 -23.99
N ARG A 90 1.44 14.31 -23.46
CA ARG A 90 0.42 15.12 -22.76
C ARG A 90 0.69 15.38 -21.27
N GLY A 91 1.75 14.82 -20.73
CA GLY A 91 2.02 14.87 -19.28
C GLY A 91 2.18 16.31 -18.74
N LYS A 92 2.85 17.20 -19.46
CA LYS A 92 3.04 18.61 -19.04
C LYS A 92 1.72 19.38 -19.01
N GLU A 93 0.88 19.23 -20.05
CA GLU A 93 -0.44 19.87 -20.12
C GLU A 93 -1.33 19.44 -18.94
N LEU A 94 -1.35 18.12 -18.66
CA LEU A 94 -2.13 17.56 -17.55
C LEU A 94 -1.62 18.03 -16.20
N TRP A 95 -0.31 18.17 -16.05
CA TRP A 95 0.30 18.72 -14.84
C TRP A 95 -0.17 20.15 -14.57
N GLU A 96 -0.15 21.01 -15.58
CA GLU A 96 -0.62 22.40 -15.44
C GLU A 96 -2.13 22.49 -15.17
N ARG A 97 -2.93 21.61 -15.78
CA ARG A 97 -4.37 21.50 -15.50
C ARG A 97 -4.62 21.07 -14.06
N LEU A 98 -3.90 20.07 -13.57
CA LEU A 98 -3.98 19.59 -12.19
C LEU A 98 -3.60 20.70 -11.19
N ARG A 99 -2.51 21.41 -11.45
CA ARG A 99 -2.04 22.53 -10.62
C ARG A 99 -3.10 23.62 -10.49
N ARG A 100 -3.63 24.07 -11.61
CA ARG A 100 -4.71 25.07 -11.64
C ARG A 100 -5.97 24.58 -10.91
N TRP A 101 -6.35 23.33 -11.13
CA TRP A 101 -7.50 22.74 -10.45
C TRP A 101 -7.32 22.69 -8.92
N ALA A 102 -6.15 22.30 -8.46
CA ALA A 102 -5.81 22.22 -7.03
C ALA A 102 -5.78 23.63 -6.41
N GLN A 103 -5.09 24.58 -7.05
CA GLN A 103 -4.98 25.98 -6.58
C GLN A 103 -6.35 26.65 -6.44
N ALA A 104 -7.24 26.48 -7.42
CA ALA A 104 -8.60 27.01 -7.38
C ALA A 104 -9.44 26.46 -6.21
N ARG A 105 -8.98 25.39 -5.56
CA ARG A 105 -9.63 24.73 -4.42
C ARG A 105 -8.84 24.83 -3.11
N GLY A 106 -7.80 25.66 -3.08
CA GLY A 106 -6.96 25.83 -1.90
C GLY A 106 -6.12 24.59 -1.56
N LEU A 107 -5.91 23.68 -2.53
CA LEU A 107 -5.05 22.51 -2.36
C LEU A 107 -3.66 22.78 -2.92
N LYS A 108 -2.65 22.20 -2.27
CA LYS A 108 -1.26 22.20 -2.76
C LYS A 108 -0.88 20.80 -3.19
N VAL A 109 -0.42 20.67 -4.44
CA VAL A 109 0.18 19.42 -4.91
C VAL A 109 1.63 19.37 -4.41
N ASN A 110 2.04 18.23 -3.86
CA ASN A 110 3.42 18.06 -3.43
C ASN A 110 4.31 17.79 -4.64
N GLU A 111 5.02 18.82 -5.10
CA GLU A 111 5.87 18.79 -6.30
C GLU A 111 7.08 17.87 -6.14
N GLU A 112 7.63 17.74 -4.92
CA GLU A 112 8.78 16.85 -4.64
C GLU A 112 8.41 15.37 -4.81
N LYS A 113 7.15 15.00 -4.53
CA LYS A 113 6.65 13.64 -4.67
C LYS A 113 6.01 13.37 -6.03
N THR A 114 5.66 14.43 -6.78
CA THR A 114 5.00 14.31 -8.08
C THR A 114 6.04 14.17 -9.20
N ARG A 115 5.87 13.17 -10.06
CA ARG A 115 6.81 12.88 -11.13
C ARG A 115 6.06 12.58 -12.43
N LEU A 116 6.56 13.13 -13.53
CA LEU A 116 6.18 12.71 -14.87
C LEU A 116 7.11 11.58 -15.31
N VAL A 117 6.55 10.41 -15.55
CA VAL A 117 7.34 9.21 -15.85
C VAL A 117 6.79 8.53 -17.10
N ASP A 118 7.67 8.09 -18.00
CA ASP A 118 7.29 7.17 -19.08
C ASP A 118 6.91 5.81 -18.46
N SER A 119 5.73 5.31 -18.76
CA SER A 119 5.21 4.03 -18.28
C SER A 119 6.13 2.84 -18.61
N ARG A 120 6.96 2.92 -19.64
CA ARG A 120 7.98 1.92 -20.00
C ARG A 120 9.12 1.86 -18.98
N ARG A 121 9.47 2.98 -18.33
CA ARG A 121 10.44 3.01 -17.23
C ARG A 121 9.85 2.46 -15.94
N GLY A 122 8.52 2.49 -15.82
CA GLY A 122 7.77 2.02 -14.67
C GLY A 122 7.73 3.03 -13.53
N PHE A 123 6.76 2.84 -12.65
CA PHE A 123 6.54 3.65 -11.45
C PHE A 123 6.02 2.79 -10.32
N ASN A 124 6.10 3.30 -9.09
CA ASN A 124 5.54 2.62 -7.92
C ASN A 124 4.23 3.31 -7.51
N PHE A 125 3.20 2.50 -7.27
CA PHE A 125 1.91 2.97 -6.78
C PHE A 125 1.34 1.96 -5.78
N LEU A 126 0.90 2.41 -4.60
CA LEU A 126 0.32 1.59 -3.52
C LEU A 126 1.17 0.36 -3.17
N GLY A 127 2.48 0.49 -3.20
CA GLY A 127 3.40 -0.61 -2.90
C GLY A 127 3.67 -1.57 -4.06
N PHE A 128 3.02 -1.40 -5.19
CA PHE A 128 3.29 -2.14 -6.42
C PHE A 128 4.25 -1.37 -7.34
N SER A 129 4.99 -2.11 -8.15
CA SER A 129 5.72 -1.59 -9.32
C SER A 129 4.90 -1.88 -10.57
N VAL A 130 4.59 -0.85 -11.32
CA VAL A 130 3.79 -0.92 -12.56
C VAL A 130 4.69 -0.52 -13.73
N ARG A 131 4.68 -1.32 -14.79
CA ARG A 131 5.49 -1.05 -16.01
C ARG A 131 4.75 -1.49 -17.25
N TRP A 132 4.79 -0.69 -18.28
CA TRP A 132 4.33 -1.06 -19.61
C TRP A 132 5.46 -1.73 -20.38
N GLN A 133 5.29 -3.00 -20.74
CA GLN A 133 6.35 -3.78 -21.40
C GLN A 133 5.78 -4.84 -22.35
N PRO A 134 6.56 -5.30 -23.36
CA PRO A 134 6.13 -6.38 -24.24
C PRO A 134 6.20 -7.74 -23.52
N SER A 135 5.24 -8.60 -23.81
CA SER A 135 5.27 -10.00 -23.41
C SER A 135 6.39 -10.75 -24.14
N ARG A 136 7.16 -11.51 -23.41
CA ARG A 136 8.22 -12.36 -23.99
C ARG A 136 7.67 -13.50 -24.87
N LEU A 137 6.42 -13.91 -24.65
CA LEU A 137 5.78 -15.01 -25.37
C LEU A 137 5.06 -14.53 -26.64
N SER A 138 4.33 -13.42 -26.53
CA SER A 138 3.43 -12.96 -27.62
C SER A 138 3.88 -11.66 -28.28
N GLY A 139 4.91 -10.98 -27.77
CA GLY A 139 5.30 -9.64 -28.20
C GLY A 139 4.29 -8.54 -27.88
N ARG A 140 3.07 -8.86 -27.45
CA ARG A 140 2.03 -7.89 -27.13
C ARG A 140 2.40 -7.08 -25.88
N TRP A 141 2.15 -5.79 -25.94
CA TRP A 141 2.36 -4.89 -24.82
C TRP A 141 1.29 -5.06 -23.74
N TYR A 142 1.70 -5.05 -22.48
CA TYR A 142 0.80 -5.18 -21.34
C TYR A 142 1.31 -4.41 -20.12
N GLY A 143 0.40 -4.13 -19.18
CA GLY A 143 0.74 -3.56 -17.87
C GLY A 143 1.26 -4.64 -16.94
N HIS A 144 2.58 -4.67 -16.71
CA HIS A 144 3.19 -5.58 -15.73
C HIS A 144 3.07 -4.98 -14.34
N VAL A 145 2.46 -5.74 -13.42
CA VAL A 145 2.24 -5.33 -12.03
C VAL A 145 2.80 -6.39 -11.10
N GLU A 146 3.73 -5.98 -10.24
CA GLU A 146 4.31 -6.86 -9.21
C GLU A 146 4.57 -6.07 -7.91
N PRO A 147 4.73 -6.73 -6.74
CA PRO A 147 5.14 -6.05 -5.51
C PRO A 147 6.43 -5.28 -5.70
N SER A 148 6.49 -4.02 -5.28
CA SER A 148 7.68 -3.18 -5.43
C SER A 148 8.87 -3.72 -4.63
N VAL A 149 10.08 -3.35 -5.03
CA VAL A 149 11.32 -3.72 -4.30
C VAL A 149 11.22 -3.30 -2.83
N LYS A 150 10.70 -2.10 -2.56
CA LYS A 150 10.51 -1.57 -1.20
C LYS A 150 9.53 -2.42 -0.37
N SER A 151 8.42 -2.86 -0.98
CA SER A 151 7.43 -3.72 -0.30
C SER A 151 8.00 -5.09 0.02
N ARG A 152 8.74 -5.68 -0.93
CA ARG A 152 9.46 -6.94 -0.72
C ARG A 152 10.52 -6.84 0.38
N GLN A 153 11.24 -5.72 0.43
CA GLN A 153 12.25 -5.49 1.46
C GLN A 153 11.61 -5.32 2.85
N ARG A 154 10.53 -4.57 2.96
CA ARG A 154 9.78 -4.43 4.22
C ARG A 154 9.31 -5.78 4.78
N LEU A 155 8.80 -6.69 3.90
CA LEU A 155 8.45 -8.04 4.34
C LEU A 155 9.67 -8.77 4.90
N ARG A 156 10.80 -8.74 4.16
CA ARG A 156 12.04 -9.40 4.62
C ARG A 156 12.51 -8.86 5.97
N ASP A 157 12.45 -7.56 6.17
CA ASP A 157 12.86 -6.92 7.42
C ASP A 157 11.93 -7.30 8.56
N SER A 158 10.61 -7.35 8.32
CA SER A 158 9.63 -7.82 9.31
C SER A 158 9.81 -9.29 9.68
N VAL A 159 10.14 -10.15 8.71
CA VAL A 159 10.48 -11.57 8.96
C VAL A 159 11.80 -11.69 9.73
N ARG A 160 12.83 -10.89 9.37
CA ARG A 160 14.11 -10.89 10.09
C ARG A 160 13.95 -10.46 11.55
N ALA A 161 13.11 -9.46 11.80
CA ALA A 161 12.81 -8.99 13.16
C ALA A 161 12.17 -10.09 14.04
N ARG A 162 11.38 -10.98 13.43
CA ARG A 162 10.73 -12.10 14.13
C ARG A 162 11.62 -13.34 14.25
N LEU A 163 12.49 -13.57 13.28
CA LEU A 163 13.36 -14.75 13.19
C LEU A 163 14.84 -14.36 13.31
N ASN A 164 15.23 -13.70 14.39
CA ASN A 164 16.62 -13.36 14.71
C ASN A 164 17.15 -14.18 15.90
N HIS A 165 18.39 -13.97 16.30
CA HIS A 165 18.99 -14.72 17.42
C HIS A 165 18.39 -14.33 18.78
N TRP A 166 17.93 -13.10 18.94
CA TRP A 166 17.29 -12.63 20.17
C TRP A 166 15.90 -13.25 20.38
N THR A 167 15.30 -13.84 19.35
CA THR A 167 13.99 -14.50 19.44
C THR A 167 14.11 -16.02 19.58
N ASN A 168 15.31 -16.59 19.72
CA ASN A 168 15.52 -18.04 19.84
C ASN A 168 14.96 -18.65 21.13
N TRP A 169 14.67 -17.83 22.16
CA TRP A 169 13.99 -18.28 23.36
C TRP A 169 12.52 -18.68 23.14
N LYS A 170 11.84 -18.09 22.14
CA LYS A 170 10.46 -18.43 21.79
C LYS A 170 10.35 -19.89 21.38
N SER A 171 9.22 -20.53 21.71
CA SER A 171 8.87 -21.83 21.15
C SER A 171 8.70 -21.75 19.62
N ILE A 172 8.73 -22.89 18.95
CA ILE A 172 8.52 -22.93 17.48
C ILE A 172 7.09 -22.49 17.16
N SER A 173 6.12 -22.89 17.99
CA SER A 173 4.71 -22.51 17.83
C SER A 173 4.53 -21.00 17.90
N GLU A 174 5.05 -20.35 18.94
CA GLU A 174 4.99 -18.88 19.09
C GLU A 174 5.64 -18.14 17.92
N ALA A 175 6.78 -18.63 17.42
CA ALA A 175 7.44 -18.01 16.27
C ALA A 175 6.61 -18.12 14.98
N VAL A 176 5.93 -19.25 14.79
CA VAL A 176 5.04 -19.48 13.64
C VAL A 176 3.74 -18.68 13.79
N GLU A 177 3.18 -18.61 14.97
CA GLU A 177 1.99 -17.79 15.27
C GLU A 177 2.24 -16.29 15.02
N ASP A 178 3.41 -15.79 15.38
CA ASP A 178 3.85 -14.43 15.07
C ASP A 178 4.04 -14.18 13.55
N LEU A 179 4.49 -15.21 12.83
CA LEU A 179 4.89 -15.08 11.42
C LEU A 179 3.70 -15.22 10.47
N ASN A 180 2.80 -16.15 10.75
CA ASN A 180 1.69 -16.49 9.85
C ASN A 180 0.75 -15.33 9.53
N PRO A 181 0.32 -14.47 10.48
CA PRO A 181 -0.51 -13.31 10.17
C PRO A 181 0.19 -12.32 9.23
N LEU A 182 1.51 -12.10 9.43
CA LEU A 182 2.31 -11.26 8.55
C LEU A 182 2.33 -11.81 7.11
N LEU A 183 2.61 -13.12 6.95
CA LEU A 183 2.68 -13.76 5.65
C LEU A 183 1.32 -13.77 4.94
N ARG A 184 0.24 -14.08 5.65
CA ARG A 184 -1.14 -14.06 5.14
C ARG A 184 -1.56 -12.66 4.71
N GLY A 185 -1.38 -11.67 5.58
CA GLY A 185 -1.76 -10.29 5.29
C GLY A 185 -0.99 -9.72 4.10
N TRP A 186 0.34 -9.94 4.08
CA TRP A 186 1.17 -9.46 2.97
C TRP A 186 0.81 -10.15 1.65
N SER A 187 0.64 -11.46 1.64
CA SER A 187 0.27 -12.19 0.43
C SER A 187 -1.14 -11.85 -0.02
N GLY A 188 -2.10 -11.70 0.89
CA GLY A 188 -3.46 -11.31 0.55
C GLY A 188 -3.53 -9.96 -0.18
N TYR A 189 -2.66 -9.02 0.21
CA TYR A 189 -2.61 -7.71 -0.45
C TYR A 189 -1.80 -7.73 -1.76
N PHE A 190 -0.64 -8.38 -1.76
CA PHE A 190 0.34 -8.28 -2.84
C PHE A 190 0.26 -9.37 -3.91
N HIS A 191 -0.54 -10.42 -3.70
CA HIS A 191 -0.67 -11.49 -4.69
C HIS A 191 -1.65 -11.12 -5.81
N PHE A 192 -1.26 -10.12 -6.57
CA PHE A 192 -2.01 -9.57 -7.69
C PHE A 192 -1.09 -9.40 -8.91
N GLY A 193 -1.66 -9.38 -10.12
CA GLY A 193 -0.91 -9.20 -11.36
C GLY A 193 0.09 -10.33 -11.63
N GLN A 194 1.29 -9.98 -12.07
CA GLN A 194 2.35 -10.95 -12.40
C GLN A 194 3.25 -11.27 -11.18
N SER A 195 2.65 -11.39 -10.00
CA SER A 195 3.36 -11.54 -8.72
C SER A 195 3.89 -12.96 -8.46
N SER A 196 3.45 -14.01 -9.18
CA SER A 196 3.77 -15.41 -8.88
C SER A 196 5.26 -15.69 -8.74
N ARG A 197 6.11 -15.12 -9.63
CA ARG A 197 7.57 -15.26 -9.54
C ARG A 197 8.15 -14.61 -8.29
N VAL A 198 7.60 -13.46 -7.88
CA VAL A 198 8.00 -12.77 -6.66
C VAL A 198 7.57 -13.57 -5.43
N MET A 199 6.34 -14.09 -5.43
CA MET A 199 5.81 -14.95 -4.36
C MET A 199 6.68 -16.20 -4.17
N GLY A 200 7.04 -16.91 -5.26
CA GLY A 200 7.91 -18.07 -5.18
C GLY A 200 9.27 -17.76 -4.54
N ARG A 201 9.92 -16.68 -4.97
CA ARG A 201 11.20 -16.24 -4.40
C ARG A 201 11.09 -15.84 -2.92
N LEU A 202 10.02 -15.17 -2.53
CA LEU A 202 9.79 -14.78 -1.14
C LEU A 202 9.47 -15.99 -0.27
N ARG A 203 8.65 -16.91 -0.77
CA ARG A 203 8.34 -18.16 -0.09
C ARG A 203 9.61 -18.95 0.23
N SER A 204 10.44 -19.23 -0.80
CA SER A 204 11.73 -19.94 -0.58
C SER A 204 12.63 -19.19 0.39
N TRP A 205 12.68 -17.85 0.31
CA TRP A 205 13.47 -17.05 1.22
C TRP A 205 12.96 -17.14 2.68
N VAL A 206 11.64 -17.16 2.90
CA VAL A 206 11.03 -17.33 4.23
C VAL A 206 11.33 -18.70 4.79
N GLU A 207 11.18 -19.75 3.97
CA GLU A 207 11.52 -21.13 4.33
C GLU A 207 12.98 -21.24 4.78
N ASP A 208 13.91 -20.68 4.01
CA ASP A 208 15.33 -20.66 4.35
C ASP A 208 15.60 -19.87 5.64
N ARG A 209 14.90 -18.78 5.87
CA ARG A 209 15.05 -17.99 7.09
C ARG A 209 14.55 -18.77 8.31
N MET A 210 13.43 -19.49 8.19
CA MET A 210 12.88 -20.33 9.23
C MET A 210 13.82 -21.50 9.56
N LYS A 211 14.37 -22.19 8.53
CA LYS A 211 15.35 -23.26 8.71
C LYS A 211 16.59 -22.78 9.46
N ARG A 212 17.14 -21.62 9.11
CA ARG A 212 18.29 -21.02 9.80
C ARG A 212 17.97 -20.63 11.24
N TRP A 213 16.75 -20.20 11.53
CA TRP A 213 16.33 -19.89 12.88
C TRP A 213 16.18 -21.16 13.71
N LEU A 214 15.56 -22.21 13.19
CA LEU A 214 15.45 -23.53 13.81
C LEU A 214 16.83 -24.14 14.09
N TRP A 215 17.71 -24.09 13.12
CA TRP A 215 19.08 -24.57 13.27
C TRP A 215 19.82 -23.89 14.43
N ARG A 216 19.73 -22.58 14.54
CA ARG A 216 20.34 -21.84 15.66
C ARG A 216 19.69 -22.18 17.00
N LYS A 217 18.37 -22.33 17.02
CA LYS A 217 17.61 -22.71 18.22
C LYS A 217 18.06 -24.06 18.77
N HIS A 218 18.35 -25.03 17.94
CA HIS A 218 18.76 -26.37 18.34
C HIS A 218 20.27 -26.51 18.53
N GLY A 219 21.06 -25.43 18.41
CA GLY A 219 22.51 -25.45 18.65
C GLY A 219 23.30 -26.31 17.67
N CYS A 220 22.75 -26.63 16.51
CA CYS A 220 23.41 -27.49 15.52
C CYS A 220 24.64 -26.81 14.94
N ARG A 221 25.80 -27.46 14.97
CA ARG A 221 27.06 -26.92 14.43
C ARG A 221 27.14 -26.92 12.90
N ARG A 222 26.38 -27.79 12.23
CA ARG A 222 26.27 -27.84 10.77
C ARG A 222 24.81 -27.78 10.35
N ALA A 223 24.47 -26.82 9.48
CA ALA A 223 23.15 -26.72 8.89
C ALA A 223 23.02 -27.75 7.75
N LEU A 224 22.43 -28.88 8.06
CA LEU A 224 21.97 -29.80 7.03
C LEU A 224 20.54 -29.39 6.64
N TRP A 225 20.35 -28.98 5.40
CA TRP A 225 19.02 -28.67 4.87
C TRP A 225 18.06 -29.86 4.94
N SER A 226 18.62 -31.09 4.99
CA SER A 226 17.93 -32.36 5.23
C SER A 226 17.23 -32.43 6.59
N ASP A 227 17.75 -31.77 7.63
CA ASP A 227 17.19 -31.83 8.99
C ASP A 227 15.83 -31.13 9.08
N TYR A 228 15.62 -30.12 8.23
CA TYR A 228 14.39 -29.34 8.19
C TYR A 228 13.83 -29.29 6.75
N PRO A 229 13.33 -30.41 6.21
CA PRO A 229 12.71 -30.40 4.89
C PRO A 229 11.50 -29.47 4.88
N THR A 230 11.24 -28.81 3.77
CA THR A 230 10.17 -27.83 3.62
C THR A 230 8.79 -28.36 4.03
N VAL A 231 8.53 -29.66 3.71
CA VAL A 231 7.30 -30.34 4.13
C VAL A 231 7.11 -30.30 5.64
N ARG A 232 8.18 -30.48 6.42
CA ARG A 232 8.14 -30.44 7.88
C ARG A 232 7.78 -29.05 8.42
N LEU A 233 8.20 -27.98 7.74
CA LEU A 233 7.83 -26.61 8.13
C LEU A 233 6.32 -26.41 8.08
N TYR A 234 5.67 -26.96 7.08
CA TYR A 234 4.24 -26.82 6.86
C TYR A 234 3.42 -27.81 7.69
N ALA A 235 3.74 -29.12 7.57
CA ALA A 235 2.95 -30.19 8.18
C ALA A 235 3.13 -30.27 9.70
N ARG A 236 4.37 -30.10 10.22
CA ARG A 236 4.66 -30.25 11.65
C ARG A 236 4.60 -28.93 12.42
N TYR A 237 5.16 -27.86 11.84
CA TYR A 237 5.25 -26.57 12.55
C TYR A 237 4.15 -25.59 12.18
N GLY A 238 3.31 -25.90 11.20
CA GLY A 238 2.17 -25.08 10.82
C GLY A 238 2.52 -23.76 10.15
N LEU A 239 3.75 -23.62 9.59
CA LEU A 239 4.11 -22.45 8.82
C LEU A 239 3.15 -22.28 7.63
N TRP A 240 2.59 -21.10 7.45
CA TRP A 240 1.65 -20.87 6.36
C TRP A 240 2.37 -20.77 5.00
N PRO A 241 2.00 -21.61 4.02
CA PRO A 241 2.61 -21.58 2.70
C PRO A 241 2.13 -20.37 1.91
N MET A 242 3.04 -19.46 1.54
CA MET A 242 2.69 -18.36 0.65
C MET A 242 2.20 -18.91 -0.70
N PRO A 243 1.03 -18.47 -1.21
CA PRO A 243 0.46 -18.99 -2.45
C PRO A 243 1.33 -18.63 -3.65
N LEU A 244 1.50 -19.56 -4.60
CA LEU A 244 2.25 -19.34 -5.83
C LEU A 244 1.36 -18.89 -7.00
N THR A 245 0.06 -19.25 -6.95
CA THR A 245 -0.91 -18.92 -7.99
C THR A 245 -1.87 -17.84 -7.49
N ALA A 246 -2.02 -16.77 -8.24
CA ALA A 246 -2.94 -15.69 -7.90
C ALA A 246 -4.40 -16.16 -8.01
N GLY A 247 -5.17 -16.03 -6.92
CA GLY A 247 -6.55 -16.50 -6.84
C GLY A 247 -7.56 -15.70 -7.68
N TRP A 248 -7.17 -14.54 -8.23
CA TRP A 248 -8.03 -13.70 -9.08
C TRP A 248 -8.16 -14.20 -10.52
N LYS A 249 -7.40 -15.23 -10.91
CA LYS A 249 -7.57 -15.92 -12.20
C LYS A 249 -8.79 -16.86 -12.11
N LYS A 250 -9.98 -16.28 -12.02
CA LYS A 250 -11.22 -16.96 -12.35
C LYS A 250 -11.89 -16.22 -13.49
#